data_9d127c783a9cdbcb4a1ee4d849bad036
#
_entry.id   9d127c783a9cdbcb4a1ee4d849bad036
#
_cell.length_a   1.000
_cell.length_b   1.000
_cell.length_c   1.000
_cell.angle_alpha   90.00
_cell.angle_beta   90.00
_cell.angle_gamma   90.00
#
_symmetry.space_group_name_H-M   'P 1'
#
loop_
_entity.id
_entity.type
_entity.pdbx_description
1 polymer ?
#
loop_
_entity_poly.entity_id
_entity_poly.type
_entity_poly.pdbx_seq_one_letter_code
_entity_poly.pdbx_strand_id
1 'polypeptide(L)'
;MFTLRAAAIAAFLASSAAMAADAPADDKKKWDVNNPPGVAGKVNIDTRSGTWMSVDVSPDGKNIVFDLLGDLYMLPIGGGEAKPLTHSMAWEMQARFSPDGKQLAYMSDAAGGDNIWVMNVDGTGARE
;
A
#
# COMPACT_ATOMS: atom_id res chain seq x y z
N MET A 1 55.00 33.81 -53.80
CA MET A 1 54.42 35.02 -53.24
C MET A 1 52.90 34.88 -53.23
N PHE A 2 52.37 34.57 -52.12
CA PHE A 2 51.04 34.85 -51.59
C PHE A 2 50.76 33.94 -50.37
N THR A 3 51.09 34.45 -49.23
CA THR A 3 50.67 34.00 -47.93
C THR A 3 49.27 34.49 -47.66
N LEU A 4 48.31 33.69 -47.39
CA LEU A 4 47.03 34.10 -46.77
C LEU A 4 46.62 33.08 -45.72
N ARG A 5 46.94 33.40 -44.48
CA ARG A 5 46.13 33.48 -43.29
C ARG A 5 44.96 32.50 -43.18
N ALA A 6 45.24 31.40 -42.53
CA ALA A 6 44.28 30.55 -41.86
C ALA A 6 44.35 30.80 -40.36
N ALA A 7 43.66 31.85 -39.92
CA ALA A 7 43.46 32.15 -38.49
C ALA A 7 42.14 32.86 -38.36
N ALA A 8 41.11 32.12 -37.99
CA ALA A 8 39.86 32.59 -37.39
C ALA A 8 38.67 31.66 -37.54
N ILE A 9 38.78 30.36 -37.21
CA ILE A 9 37.60 29.49 -36.93
C ILE A 9 37.97 28.52 -35.81
N ALA A 10 38.27 29.04 -34.65
CA ALA A 10 38.50 28.19 -33.48
C ALA A 10 38.02 28.88 -32.17
N ALA A 11 36.96 29.66 -32.24
CA ALA A 11 36.49 30.42 -31.07
C ALA A 11 34.96 30.45 -30.94
N PHE A 12 34.26 29.37 -31.32
CA PHE A 12 32.79 29.35 -31.18
C PHE A 12 32.20 27.96 -30.77
N LEU A 13 32.97 27.12 -30.11
CA LEU A 13 32.48 25.81 -29.61
C LEU A 13 32.72 25.60 -28.12
N ALA A 14 32.72 26.63 -27.32
CA ALA A 14 32.94 26.51 -25.88
C ALA A 14 31.94 27.34 -25.06
N SER A 15 30.64 27.19 -25.32
CA SER A 15 29.63 27.81 -24.43
C SER A 15 28.22 27.22 -24.55
N SER A 16 28.10 25.90 -24.56
CA SER A 16 26.79 25.27 -24.40
C SER A 16 26.79 24.11 -23.37
N ALA A 17 27.71 24.15 -22.41
CA ALA A 17 27.77 23.17 -21.33
C ALA A 17 27.55 23.85 -19.97
N ALA A 18 26.51 24.64 -19.83
CA ALA A 18 26.10 25.11 -18.52
C ALA A 18 24.64 25.57 -18.61
N MET A 19 23.72 24.68 -18.28
CA MET A 19 22.39 24.92 -17.76
C MET A 19 21.60 23.61 -17.71
N ALA A 20 22.16 22.54 -17.14
CA ALA A 20 21.33 21.62 -16.39
C ALA A 20 21.30 22.18 -14.97
N ALA A 21 20.54 23.24 -14.75
CA ALA A 21 20.17 23.63 -13.41
C ALA A 21 19.31 22.49 -12.87
N ASP A 22 19.78 21.86 -11.79
CA ASP A 22 18.99 20.97 -10.97
C ASP A 22 17.64 21.66 -10.71
N ALA A 23 16.60 21.16 -11.36
CA ALA A 23 15.25 21.47 -10.91
C ALA A 23 15.18 21.00 -9.45
N PRO A 24 14.71 21.84 -8.51
CA PRO A 24 14.56 21.40 -7.14
C PRO A 24 13.72 20.12 -7.16
N ALA A 25 14.24 19.06 -6.57
CA ALA A 25 13.49 17.82 -6.36
C ALA A 25 12.18 18.27 -5.70
N ASP A 26 11.06 18.03 -6.40
CA ASP A 26 9.73 18.31 -5.88
C ASP A 26 9.58 17.42 -4.64
N ASP A 27 9.73 18.04 -3.49
CA ASP A 27 9.65 17.41 -2.17
C ASP A 27 8.18 17.10 -1.87
N LYS A 28 7.52 16.42 -2.82
CA LYS A 28 6.17 15.91 -2.68
C LYS A 28 6.21 14.94 -1.52
N LYS A 29 5.69 15.38 -0.38
CA LYS A 29 5.46 14.53 0.78
C LYS A 29 4.84 13.24 0.28
N LYS A 30 5.56 12.11 0.43
CA LYS A 30 5.08 10.80 0.00
C LYS A 30 3.72 10.58 0.64
N TRP A 31 2.73 10.20 -0.16
CA TRP A 31 1.40 9.85 0.34
C TRP A 31 1.53 8.74 1.38
N ASP A 32 0.93 8.96 2.55
CA ASP A 32 0.89 8.00 3.64
C ASP A 32 -0.58 7.67 3.92
N VAL A 33 -0.99 6.46 3.58
CA VAL A 33 -2.36 5.97 3.71
C VAL A 33 -2.81 6.01 5.18
N ASN A 34 -1.90 5.71 6.11
CA ASN A 34 -2.19 5.70 7.54
C ASN A 34 -2.25 7.10 8.18
N ASN A 35 -1.89 8.14 7.41
CA ASN A 35 -1.92 9.54 7.87
C ASN A 35 -2.51 10.46 6.80
N PRO A 36 -3.77 10.25 6.38
CA PRO A 36 -4.42 11.07 5.37
C PRO A 36 -4.57 12.52 5.85
N PRO A 37 -4.56 13.50 4.93
CA PRO A 37 -4.83 14.88 5.29
C PRO A 37 -6.30 15.06 5.70
N GLY A 38 -6.52 15.73 6.84
CA GLY A 38 -7.86 16.05 7.31
C GLY A 38 -8.12 15.60 8.75
N VAL A 39 -9.37 15.70 9.17
CA VAL A 39 -9.82 15.28 10.50
C VAL A 39 -10.27 13.83 10.44
N ALA A 40 -9.54 12.96 11.13
CA ALA A 40 -9.96 11.58 11.34
C ALA A 40 -10.86 11.50 12.59
N GLY A 41 -11.99 10.78 12.48
CA GLY A 41 -12.91 10.51 13.58
C GLY A 41 -13.01 9.01 13.84
N LYS A 42 -13.41 8.62 15.05
CA LYS A 42 -13.75 7.23 15.37
C LYS A 42 -15.25 7.04 15.24
N VAL A 43 -15.66 5.99 14.56
CA VAL A 43 -17.05 5.55 14.46
C VAL A 43 -17.17 4.20 15.16
N ASN A 44 -18.11 4.09 16.08
CA ASN A 44 -18.44 2.80 16.69
C ASN A 44 -19.49 2.11 15.83
N ILE A 45 -19.19 0.89 15.39
CA ILE A 45 -20.07 0.09 14.55
C ILE A 45 -20.46 -1.15 15.33
N ASP A 46 -21.77 -1.32 15.54
CA ASP A 46 -22.38 -2.55 16.06
C ASP A 46 -23.34 -3.05 14.99
N THR A 47 -22.95 -4.10 14.26
CA THR A 47 -23.74 -4.64 13.15
C THR A 47 -23.66 -6.15 13.11
N ARG A 48 -24.69 -6.78 12.52
CA ARG A 48 -24.74 -8.22 12.27
C ARG A 48 -24.80 -8.56 10.78
N SER A 49 -24.57 -7.56 9.93
CA SER A 49 -24.57 -7.74 8.48
C SER A 49 -23.67 -6.69 7.83
N GLY A 50 -23.18 -7.00 6.65
CA GLY A 50 -22.43 -6.10 5.78
C GLY A 50 -22.74 -6.38 4.31
N THR A 51 -22.24 -5.52 3.43
CA THR A 51 -22.33 -5.67 1.98
C THR A 51 -20.95 -5.73 1.37
N TRP A 52 -20.81 -6.47 0.26
CA TRP A 52 -19.55 -6.62 -0.48
C TRP A 52 -18.38 -7.18 0.33
N MET A 53 -18.70 -8.03 1.28
CA MET A 53 -17.73 -8.71 2.12
C MET A 53 -17.16 -9.92 1.36
N SER A 54 -15.84 -10.08 1.38
CA SER A 54 -15.19 -11.33 1.03
C SER A 54 -15.10 -12.22 2.26
N VAL A 55 -15.16 -13.52 2.06
CA VAL A 55 -15.09 -14.50 3.14
C VAL A 55 -14.24 -15.69 2.73
N ASP A 56 -13.50 -16.23 3.67
CA ASP A 56 -12.82 -17.52 3.55
C ASP A 56 -12.92 -18.32 4.85
N VAL A 57 -12.86 -19.64 4.74
CA VAL A 57 -12.96 -20.56 5.88
C VAL A 57 -11.61 -21.20 6.15
N SER A 58 -11.20 -21.24 7.42
CA SER A 58 -9.96 -21.90 7.80
C SER A 58 -9.92 -23.37 7.37
N PRO A 59 -8.74 -23.92 7.02
CA PRO A 59 -8.63 -25.32 6.56
C PRO A 59 -9.15 -26.36 7.56
N ASP A 60 -9.16 -26.03 8.85
CA ASP A 60 -9.72 -26.87 9.91
C ASP A 60 -11.25 -26.71 10.10
N GLY A 61 -11.87 -25.80 9.34
CA GLY A 61 -13.31 -25.54 9.38
C GLY A 61 -13.82 -24.82 10.63
N LYS A 62 -12.92 -24.26 11.47
CA LYS A 62 -13.33 -23.69 12.77
C LYS A 62 -13.52 -22.19 12.77
N ASN A 63 -12.91 -21.48 11.82
CA ASN A 63 -12.93 -20.03 11.76
C ASN A 63 -13.28 -19.52 10.37
N ILE A 64 -13.81 -18.32 10.35
CA ILE A 64 -14.07 -17.55 9.14
C ILE A 64 -13.22 -16.27 9.22
N VAL A 65 -12.51 -15.93 8.15
CA VAL A 65 -11.96 -14.59 7.95
C VAL A 65 -12.86 -13.84 6.97
N PHE A 66 -13.10 -12.56 7.24
CA PHE A 66 -13.88 -11.70 6.34
C PHE A 66 -13.40 -10.26 6.42
N ASP A 67 -13.71 -9.47 5.41
CA ASP A 67 -13.49 -8.03 5.42
C ASP A 67 -14.80 -7.27 5.69
N LEU A 68 -14.70 -6.16 6.41
CA LEU A 68 -15.79 -5.23 6.62
C LEU A 68 -15.22 -3.82 6.75
N LEU A 69 -15.67 -2.91 5.86
CA LEU A 69 -15.29 -1.50 5.84
C LEU A 69 -13.78 -1.23 5.74
N GLY A 70 -13.05 -2.13 5.10
CA GLY A 70 -11.61 -2.00 4.89
C GLY A 70 -10.74 -2.63 5.97
N ASP A 71 -11.32 -3.25 6.98
CA ASP A 71 -10.61 -4.04 7.99
C ASP A 71 -10.91 -5.54 7.88
N LEU A 72 -9.96 -6.36 8.33
CA LEU A 72 -10.10 -7.81 8.40
C LEU A 72 -10.50 -8.28 9.79
N TYR A 73 -11.39 -9.25 9.82
CA TYR A 73 -11.94 -9.83 11.05
C TYR A 73 -11.89 -11.34 11.03
N MET A 74 -11.74 -11.93 12.20
CA MET A 74 -11.86 -13.37 12.45
C MET A 74 -13.09 -13.67 13.28
N LEU A 75 -13.88 -14.67 12.87
CA LEU A 75 -15.08 -15.11 13.56
C LEU A 75 -15.08 -16.64 13.70
N PRO A 76 -15.36 -17.22 14.87
CA PRO A 76 -15.60 -18.66 14.99
C PRO A 76 -16.75 -19.11 14.09
N ILE A 77 -16.65 -20.29 13.47
CA ILE A 77 -17.67 -20.83 12.55
C ILE A 77 -19.04 -21.01 13.25
N GLY A 78 -19.03 -21.22 14.54
CA GLY A 78 -20.26 -21.33 15.35
C GLY A 78 -20.90 -19.97 15.70
N GLY A 79 -20.33 -18.85 15.22
CA GLY A 79 -20.78 -17.51 15.53
C GLY A 79 -20.16 -16.94 16.81
N GLY A 80 -20.64 -15.77 17.20
CA GLY A 80 -20.13 -15.02 18.36
C GLY A 80 -19.69 -13.62 17.95
N GLU A 81 -18.72 -13.07 18.66
CA GLU A 81 -18.13 -11.75 18.39
C GLU A 81 -16.93 -11.89 17.45
N ALA A 82 -16.91 -11.08 16.41
CA ALA A 82 -15.80 -11.03 15.46
C ALA A 82 -14.61 -10.29 16.09
N LYS A 83 -13.43 -10.89 16.01
CA LYS A 83 -12.18 -10.28 16.48
C LYS A 83 -11.51 -9.53 15.33
N PRO A 84 -11.21 -8.23 15.47
CA PRO A 84 -10.46 -7.51 14.45
C PRO A 84 -9.03 -8.05 14.35
N LEU A 85 -8.54 -8.22 13.13
CA LEU A 85 -7.16 -8.57 12.80
C LEU A 85 -6.35 -7.34 12.39
N THR A 86 -7.02 -6.36 11.79
CA THR A 86 -6.42 -5.10 11.35
C THR A 86 -7.25 -3.90 11.86
N HIS A 87 -6.66 -2.71 11.89
CA HIS A 87 -7.30 -1.46 12.34
C HIS A 87 -6.54 -0.23 11.83
N SER A 88 -5.95 -0.35 10.65
CA SER A 88 -5.23 0.74 10.01
C SER A 88 -6.20 1.65 9.24
N MET A 89 -5.68 2.70 8.64
CA MET A 89 -6.45 3.50 7.66
C MET A 89 -6.36 2.91 6.26
N ALA A 90 -5.54 1.88 6.08
CA ALA A 90 -5.42 1.19 4.81
C ALA A 90 -6.70 0.39 4.50
N TRP A 91 -6.94 0.18 3.22
CA TRP A 91 -8.05 -0.62 2.75
C TRP A 91 -7.60 -2.07 2.58
N GLU A 92 -8.03 -2.94 3.50
CA GLU A 92 -7.66 -4.35 3.54
C GLU A 92 -8.85 -5.23 3.17
N MET A 93 -8.65 -6.16 2.22
CA MET A 93 -9.75 -6.97 1.70
C MET A 93 -9.29 -8.33 1.17
N GLN A 94 -10.27 -9.18 0.88
CA GLN A 94 -10.12 -10.45 0.16
C GLN A 94 -9.13 -11.41 0.82
N ALA A 95 -9.13 -11.48 2.15
CA ALA A 95 -8.25 -12.38 2.87
C ALA A 95 -8.51 -13.85 2.51
N ARG A 96 -7.42 -14.65 2.43
CA ARG A 96 -7.43 -16.09 2.18
C ARG A 96 -6.47 -16.79 3.12
N PHE A 97 -6.90 -17.91 3.69
CA PHE A 97 -6.03 -18.74 4.50
C PHE A 97 -4.96 -19.44 3.66
N SER A 98 -3.76 -19.57 4.22
CA SER A 98 -2.79 -20.53 3.72
C SER A 98 -3.30 -21.96 3.93
N PRO A 99 -2.84 -22.94 3.12
CA PRO A 99 -3.29 -24.33 3.24
C PRO A 99 -3.05 -24.96 4.61
N ASP A 100 -2.04 -24.47 5.34
CA ASP A 100 -1.72 -24.95 6.70
C ASP A 100 -2.45 -24.16 7.81
N GLY A 101 -3.25 -23.15 7.43
CA GLY A 101 -4.04 -22.32 8.34
C GLY A 101 -3.24 -21.36 9.22
N LYS A 102 -1.93 -21.17 8.96
CA LYS A 102 -1.06 -20.34 9.81
C LYS A 102 -0.96 -18.91 9.38
N GLN A 103 -1.24 -18.60 8.11
CA GLN A 103 -1.12 -17.28 7.53
C GLN A 103 -2.39 -16.92 6.77
N LEU A 104 -2.52 -15.62 6.55
CA LEU A 104 -3.51 -15.00 5.67
C LEU A 104 -2.78 -14.21 4.59
N ALA A 105 -3.17 -14.39 3.33
CA ALA A 105 -2.84 -13.48 2.23
C ALA A 105 -4.04 -12.57 1.98
N TYR A 106 -3.82 -11.28 1.76
CA TYR A 106 -4.87 -10.30 1.56
C TYR A 106 -4.38 -9.14 0.69
N MET A 107 -5.29 -8.34 0.18
CA MET A 107 -4.96 -7.11 -0.53
C MET A 107 -4.94 -5.94 0.45
N SER A 108 -3.96 -5.04 0.30
CA SER A 108 -3.88 -3.80 1.07
C SER A 108 -3.16 -2.71 0.30
N ASP A 109 -3.60 -1.46 0.49
CA ASP A 109 -2.96 -0.25 -0.02
C ASP A 109 -2.01 0.42 0.99
N ALA A 110 -1.68 -0.25 2.09
CA ALA A 110 -0.87 0.27 3.19
C ALA A 110 0.50 0.84 2.76
N ALA A 111 1.07 0.36 1.65
CA ALA A 111 2.31 0.87 1.07
C ALA A 111 2.11 2.02 0.06
N GLY A 112 0.88 2.51 -0.10
CA GLY A 112 0.51 3.60 -1.01
C GLY A 112 -0.05 3.14 -2.35
N GLY A 113 -0.30 1.85 -2.52
CA GLY A 113 -0.97 1.23 -3.66
C GLY A 113 -1.36 -0.20 -3.34
N ASP A 114 -2.32 -0.74 -4.11
CA ASP A 114 -2.83 -2.08 -3.92
C ASP A 114 -1.76 -3.14 -4.17
N ASN A 115 -1.44 -3.90 -3.14
CA ASN A 115 -0.48 -4.99 -3.19
C ASN A 115 -0.97 -6.20 -2.38
N ILE A 116 -0.31 -7.35 -2.61
CA ILE A 116 -0.55 -8.55 -1.81
C ILE A 116 0.29 -8.48 -0.55
N TRP A 117 -0.40 -8.65 0.57
CA TRP A 117 0.20 -8.70 1.89
C TRP A 117 0.00 -10.08 2.51
N VAL A 118 0.89 -10.45 3.40
CA VAL A 118 0.80 -11.68 4.18
C VAL A 118 0.97 -11.36 5.67
N MET A 119 0.15 -11.96 6.51
CA MET A 119 0.28 -11.89 7.97
C MET A 119 0.04 -13.25 8.62
N ASN A 120 0.39 -13.37 9.89
CA ASN A 120 0.01 -14.53 10.68
C ASN A 120 -1.51 -14.52 10.94
N VAL A 121 -2.10 -15.68 11.16
CA VAL A 121 -3.55 -15.82 11.39
C VAL A 121 -4.06 -15.08 12.63
N ASP A 122 -3.17 -14.70 13.53
CA ASP A 122 -3.49 -13.88 14.72
C ASP A 122 -3.46 -12.36 14.46
N GLY A 123 -3.17 -11.93 13.23
CA GLY A 123 -3.05 -10.53 12.82
C GLY A 123 -1.65 -9.94 12.95
N THR A 124 -0.65 -10.72 13.39
CA THR A 124 0.73 -10.23 13.57
C THR A 124 1.60 -10.45 12.34
N GLY A 125 2.74 -9.75 12.27
CA GLY A 125 3.78 -9.99 11.26
C GLY A 125 3.37 -9.62 9.84
N ALA A 126 2.49 -8.63 9.66
CA ALA A 126 2.09 -8.15 8.35
C ALA A 126 3.29 -7.65 7.53
N ARG A 127 3.34 -8.06 6.26
CA ARG A 127 4.38 -7.66 5.29
C ARG A 127 3.83 -7.73 3.87
N GLU A 128 4.32 -6.85 3.05
CA GLU A 128 4.13 -6.85 1.61
C GLU A 128 4.91 -7.97 0.93
#